data_cd3eb01678926b04f5f3a73dec27aa9d
#
_entry.id   cd3eb01678926b04f5f3a73dec27aa9d
#
_cell.length_a   1.000
_cell.length_b   1.000
_cell.length_c   1.000
_cell.angle_alpha   90.00
_cell.angle_beta   90.00
_cell.angle_gamma   90.00
#
_symmetry.space_group_name_H-M   'P 1'
#
loop_
_entity.id
_entity.type
_entity.pdbx_description
1 polymer ?
#
loop_
_entity_poly.entity_id
_entity_poly.type
_entity_poly.pdbx_seq_one_letter_code
_entity_poly.pdbx_strand_id
1 'polypeptide(L)'
;QLEIFAFHASGPKIVGQLADPVGIFIIDATIGVDDLPAAYLYSLATSYRLGINTIIVVNKADLLDERELRSFREHLQNPKILARTIKARGVLADIYIPILRVLCKVIPAQRIPLVSAKTGEGFDELLTMLYEVKCACGDLT
;
A
#
# COMPACT_ATOMS: atom_id res chain seq x y z
N GLN A 1 10.40 7.04 11.53
CA GLN A 1 11.48 5.99 11.48
C GLN A 1 11.63 5.41 10.07
N LEU A 2 10.52 5.14 9.36
CA LEU A 2 10.58 4.61 7.99
C LEU A 2 11.22 5.61 7.03
N GLU A 3 10.93 6.90 7.16
CA GLU A 3 11.53 7.97 6.36
C GLU A 3 13.05 7.98 6.52
N ILE A 4 13.52 7.89 7.76
CA ILE A 4 14.97 7.88 8.04
C ILE A 4 15.59 6.63 7.41
N PHE A 5 14.97 5.48 7.56
CA PHE A 5 15.50 4.24 6.98
C PHE A 5 15.49 4.26 5.46
N ALA A 6 14.34 4.53 4.84
CA ALA A 6 14.19 4.44 3.39
C ALA A 6 14.97 5.53 2.63
N PHE A 7 15.02 6.76 3.17
CA PHE A 7 15.61 7.89 2.45
C PHE A 7 17.04 8.24 2.89
N HIS A 8 17.52 7.68 3.99
CA HIS A 8 18.94 7.73 4.32
C HIS A 8 19.74 6.74 3.45
N ALA A 9 21.01 7.07 3.16
CA ALA A 9 21.86 6.26 2.28
C ALA A 9 22.10 4.81 2.79
N SER A 10 21.96 4.56 4.09
CA SER A 10 22.16 3.23 4.68
C SER A 10 21.02 2.27 4.41
N GLY A 11 19.76 2.72 4.29
CA GLY A 11 18.62 1.85 4.07
C GLY A 11 18.73 1.01 2.80
N PRO A 12 18.86 1.62 1.61
CA PRO A 12 19.08 0.86 0.38
C PRO A 12 20.31 -0.05 0.40
N LYS A 13 21.40 0.39 1.09
CA LYS A 13 22.61 -0.46 1.21
C LYS A 13 22.37 -1.70 2.06
N ILE A 14 21.63 -1.57 3.17
CA ILE A 14 21.27 -2.71 4.03
C ILE A 14 20.35 -3.67 3.28
N VAL A 15 19.31 -3.14 2.63
CA VAL A 15 18.35 -3.94 1.88
C VAL A 15 19.02 -4.67 0.71
N GLY A 16 19.96 -4.01 0.01
CA GLY A 16 20.71 -4.60 -1.09
C GLY A 16 21.67 -5.74 -0.69
N GLN A 17 21.87 -5.98 0.61
CA GLN A 17 22.64 -7.13 1.12
C GLN A 17 21.75 -8.36 1.40
N LEU A 18 20.43 -8.19 1.37
CA LEU A 18 19.49 -9.28 1.59
C LEU A 18 19.29 -10.07 0.30
N ALA A 19 19.23 -11.38 0.40
CA ALA A 19 18.88 -12.24 -0.72
C ALA A 19 17.38 -12.14 -0.99
N ASP A 20 17.00 -11.61 -2.14
CA ASP A 20 15.61 -11.55 -2.64
C ASP A 20 14.61 -10.96 -1.63
N PRO A 21 14.80 -9.70 -1.18
CA PRO A 21 13.95 -9.09 -0.18
C PRO A 21 12.60 -8.67 -0.77
N VAL A 22 11.53 -8.92 -0.03
CA VAL A 22 10.18 -8.39 -0.29
C VAL A 22 9.79 -7.44 0.83
N GLY A 23 9.35 -6.23 0.49
CA GLY A 23 8.84 -5.26 1.44
C GLY A 23 7.36 -5.48 1.74
N ILE A 24 6.96 -5.27 2.98
CA ILE A 24 5.55 -5.16 3.35
C ILE A 24 5.33 -3.75 3.89
N PHE A 25 4.57 -2.95 3.15
CA PHE A 25 4.18 -1.61 3.59
C PHE A 25 2.84 -1.69 4.30
N ILE A 26 2.85 -1.41 5.59
CA ILE A 26 1.67 -1.58 6.45
C ILE A 26 0.96 -0.23 6.60
N ILE A 27 -0.30 -0.19 6.17
CA ILE A 27 -1.22 0.92 6.38
C ILE A 27 -2.14 0.57 7.56
N ASP A 28 -2.35 1.51 8.47
CA ASP A 28 -3.31 1.37 9.55
C ASP A 28 -4.73 1.64 9.03
N ALA A 29 -5.66 0.71 9.20
CA ALA A 29 -7.04 0.87 8.73
C ALA A 29 -7.77 2.08 9.35
N THR A 30 -7.28 2.58 10.48
CA THR A 30 -7.88 3.73 11.19
C THR A 30 -7.53 5.09 10.59
N ILE A 31 -6.62 5.16 9.58
CA ILE A 31 -6.30 6.45 8.94
C ILE A 31 -7.46 7.05 8.15
N GLY A 32 -8.46 6.26 7.80
CA GLY A 32 -9.56 6.68 6.97
C GLY A 32 -9.24 6.69 5.47
N VAL A 33 -10.30 6.72 4.66
CA VAL A 33 -10.18 6.65 3.19
C VAL A 33 -9.57 7.90 2.56
N ASP A 34 -9.68 9.05 3.21
CA ASP A 34 -9.17 10.33 2.69
C ASP A 34 -7.62 10.36 2.67
N ASP A 35 -6.98 9.62 3.56
CA ASP A 35 -5.52 9.57 3.66
C ASP A 35 -4.88 8.43 2.84
N LEU A 36 -5.69 7.53 2.27
CA LEU A 36 -5.20 6.43 1.45
C LEU A 36 -4.30 6.86 0.29
N PRO A 37 -4.60 7.94 -0.48
CA PRO A 37 -3.72 8.37 -1.56
C PRO A 37 -2.32 8.76 -1.08
N ALA A 38 -2.23 9.42 0.07
CA ALA A 38 -0.95 9.80 0.66
C ALA A 38 -0.16 8.55 1.08
N ALA A 39 -0.83 7.57 1.72
CA ALA A 39 -0.22 6.31 2.09
C ALA A 39 0.28 5.51 0.86
N TYR A 40 -0.47 5.49 -0.24
CA TYR A 40 -0.05 4.87 -1.50
C TYR A 40 1.18 5.54 -2.09
N LEU A 41 1.18 6.86 -2.20
CA LEU A 41 2.33 7.60 -2.73
C LEU A 41 3.58 7.32 -1.89
N TYR A 42 3.41 7.28 -0.58
CA TYR A 42 4.51 7.01 0.33
C TYR A 42 5.03 5.58 0.18
N SER A 43 4.15 4.59 -0.02
CA SER A 43 4.56 3.21 -0.28
C SER A 43 5.33 3.08 -1.58
N LEU A 44 4.88 3.74 -2.66
CA LEU A 44 5.56 3.75 -3.95
C LEU A 44 6.94 4.41 -3.86
N ALA A 45 7.01 5.57 -3.18
CA ALA A 45 8.29 6.28 -2.98
C ALA A 45 9.28 5.42 -2.19
N THR A 46 8.80 4.72 -1.15
CA THR A 46 9.59 3.82 -0.33
C THR A 46 10.09 2.61 -1.12
N SER A 47 9.21 1.94 -1.86
CA SER A 47 9.53 0.81 -2.73
C SER A 47 10.60 1.18 -3.77
N TYR A 48 10.37 2.29 -4.48
CA TYR A 48 11.31 2.81 -5.47
C TYR A 48 12.68 3.14 -4.84
N ARG A 49 12.68 3.79 -3.68
CA ARG A 49 13.90 4.20 -3.00
C ARG A 49 14.72 3.02 -2.48
N LEU A 50 14.06 1.98 -1.98
CA LEU A 50 14.70 0.76 -1.48
C LEU A 50 15.07 -0.21 -2.60
N GLY A 51 14.47 -0.08 -3.79
CA GLY A 51 14.72 -0.95 -4.93
C GLY A 51 14.20 -2.37 -4.74
N ILE A 52 13.08 -2.54 -4.00
CA ILE A 52 12.49 -3.85 -3.69
C ILE A 52 11.02 -3.91 -4.08
N ASN A 53 10.56 -5.11 -4.42
CA ASN A 53 9.13 -5.36 -4.55
C ASN A 53 8.44 -5.17 -3.21
N THR A 54 7.33 -4.43 -3.20
CA THR A 54 6.61 -4.11 -1.97
C THR A 54 5.14 -4.45 -2.09
N ILE A 55 4.61 -5.20 -1.13
CA ILE A 55 3.20 -5.48 -0.97
C ILE A 55 2.62 -4.46 0.01
N ILE A 56 1.53 -3.81 -0.38
CA ILE A 56 0.78 -2.94 0.52
C ILE A 56 -0.24 -3.77 1.27
N VAL A 57 -0.30 -3.60 2.58
CA VAL A 57 -1.20 -4.33 3.49
C VAL A 57 -1.94 -3.34 4.35
N VAL A 58 -3.24 -3.50 4.51
CA VAL A 58 -4.02 -2.73 5.48
C VAL A 58 -4.23 -3.57 6.73
N ASN A 59 -3.64 -3.15 7.84
CA ASN A 59 -3.72 -3.85 9.13
C ASN A 59 -4.75 -3.20 10.06
N LYS A 60 -5.12 -3.90 11.12
CA LYS A 60 -6.14 -3.55 12.11
C LYS A 60 -7.58 -3.56 11.55
N ALA A 61 -7.85 -4.46 10.61
CA ALA A 61 -9.18 -4.64 10.05
C ALA A 61 -10.23 -4.98 11.13
N ASP A 62 -9.81 -5.56 12.25
CA ASP A 62 -10.65 -5.85 13.42
C ASP A 62 -11.21 -4.62 14.15
N LEU A 63 -10.69 -3.43 13.87
CA LEU A 63 -11.18 -2.18 14.44
C LEU A 63 -12.27 -1.52 13.59
N LEU A 64 -12.49 -2.00 12.36
CA LEU A 64 -13.50 -1.48 11.45
C LEU A 64 -14.82 -2.25 11.64
N ASP A 65 -15.94 -1.54 11.61
CA ASP A 65 -17.23 -2.21 11.51
C ASP A 65 -17.47 -2.78 10.10
N GLU A 66 -18.54 -3.58 9.91
CA GLU A 66 -18.82 -4.21 8.62
C GLU A 66 -19.09 -3.22 7.47
N ARG A 67 -19.58 -2.01 7.76
CA ARG A 67 -19.84 -0.96 6.76
C ARG A 67 -18.54 -0.29 6.36
N GLU A 68 -17.71 0.01 7.35
CA GLU A 68 -16.38 0.57 7.15
C GLU A 68 -15.49 -0.39 6.36
N LEU A 69 -15.49 -1.68 6.71
CA LEU A 69 -14.79 -2.74 5.99
C LEU A 69 -15.21 -2.81 4.52
N ARG A 70 -16.52 -2.80 4.23
CA ARG A 70 -17.03 -2.81 2.86
C ARG A 70 -16.62 -1.56 2.11
N SER A 71 -16.79 -0.39 2.72
CA SER A 71 -16.38 0.89 2.15
C SER A 71 -14.88 0.91 1.87
N PHE A 72 -14.08 0.45 2.80
CA PHE A 72 -12.63 0.40 2.65
C PHE A 72 -12.22 -0.51 1.49
N ARG A 73 -12.76 -1.73 1.41
CA ARG A 73 -12.54 -2.66 0.29
C ARG A 73 -12.92 -2.05 -1.05
N GLU A 74 -14.08 -1.39 -1.12
CA GLU A 74 -14.56 -0.75 -2.34
C GLU A 74 -13.60 0.36 -2.81
N HIS A 75 -13.11 1.20 -1.90
CA HIS A 75 -12.14 2.24 -2.19
C HIS A 75 -10.77 1.68 -2.63
N LEU A 76 -10.33 0.58 -2.00
CA LEU A 76 -9.09 -0.10 -2.39
C LEU A 76 -9.18 -0.75 -3.77
N GLN A 77 -10.33 -1.34 -4.12
CA GLN A 77 -10.54 -2.01 -5.40
C GLN A 77 -10.89 -1.05 -6.53
N ASN A 78 -11.44 0.13 -6.22
CA ASN A 78 -11.89 1.08 -7.22
C ASN A 78 -11.37 2.50 -6.97
N PRO A 79 -10.18 2.81 -7.48
CA PRO A 79 -9.57 4.14 -7.32
C PRO A 79 -10.43 5.29 -7.85
N LYS A 80 -11.39 5.02 -8.76
CA LYS A 80 -12.33 6.05 -9.24
C LYS A 80 -13.33 6.45 -8.17
N ILE A 81 -13.72 5.50 -7.30
CA ILE A 81 -14.58 5.79 -6.15
C ILE A 81 -13.80 6.61 -5.15
N LEU A 82 -12.57 6.21 -4.83
CA LEU A 82 -11.66 6.97 -3.98
C LEU A 82 -11.51 8.41 -4.48
N ALA A 83 -11.28 8.62 -5.78
CA ALA A 83 -11.18 9.95 -6.39
C ALA A 83 -12.45 10.81 -6.26
N ARG A 84 -13.64 10.20 -6.21
CA ARG A 84 -14.90 10.92 -6.00
C ARG A 84 -15.15 11.26 -4.54
N THR A 85 -14.71 10.43 -3.64
CA THR A 85 -14.93 10.57 -2.18
C THR A 85 -14.02 11.66 -1.61
N ILE A 86 -12.79 11.77 -2.12
CA ILE A 86 -11.87 12.82 -1.70
C ILE A 86 -12.38 14.17 -2.20
N LYS A 87 -13.00 14.90 -1.29
CA LYS A 87 -13.40 16.29 -1.50
C LYS A 87 -12.15 17.15 -1.34
N ALA A 88 -11.44 17.34 -2.45
CA ALA A 88 -10.33 18.28 -2.47
C ALA A 88 -10.82 19.67 -2.05
N ARG A 89 -10.21 20.22 -1.02
CA ARG A 89 -10.52 21.57 -0.51
C ARG A 89 -9.42 22.54 -0.90
N GLY A 90 -9.80 23.64 -1.59
CA GLY A 90 -8.90 24.76 -1.90
C GLY A 90 -7.77 24.42 -2.87
N VAL A 91 -6.63 25.06 -2.71
CA VAL A 91 -5.44 24.94 -3.59
C VAL A 91 -4.93 23.50 -3.70
N LEU A 92 -5.16 22.67 -2.69
CA LEU A 92 -4.77 21.26 -2.71
C LEU A 92 -5.57 20.43 -3.73
N ALA A 93 -6.77 20.89 -4.14
CA ALA A 93 -7.59 20.22 -5.16
C ALA A 93 -6.85 20.05 -6.49
N ASP A 94 -6.13 21.08 -6.91
CA ASP A 94 -5.40 21.10 -8.18
C ASP A 94 -4.24 20.10 -8.20
N ILE A 95 -3.72 19.76 -7.03
CA ILE A 95 -2.64 18.77 -6.87
C ILE A 95 -3.23 17.38 -6.71
N TYR A 96 -4.27 17.20 -5.92
CA TYR A 96 -4.86 15.89 -5.64
C TYR A 96 -5.45 15.21 -6.87
N ILE A 97 -6.13 15.95 -7.73
CA ILE A 97 -6.78 15.37 -8.92
C ILE A 97 -5.76 14.73 -9.90
N PRO A 98 -4.66 15.39 -10.28
CA PRO A 98 -3.62 14.75 -11.10
C PRO A 98 -2.98 13.53 -10.42
N ILE A 99 -2.69 13.61 -9.12
CA ILE A 99 -2.12 12.50 -8.34
C ILE A 99 -3.06 11.29 -8.37
N LEU A 100 -4.35 11.50 -8.10
CA LEU A 100 -5.35 10.44 -8.15
C LEU A 100 -5.47 9.79 -9.53
N ARG A 101 -5.35 10.56 -10.61
CA ARG A 101 -5.32 9.99 -11.97
C ARG A 101 -4.14 9.06 -12.20
N VAL A 102 -2.98 9.38 -11.65
CA VAL A 102 -1.81 8.50 -11.69
C VAL A 102 -2.05 7.27 -10.84
N LEU A 103 -2.51 7.43 -9.61
CA LEU A 103 -2.83 6.33 -8.71
C LEU A 103 -3.88 5.40 -9.29
N CYS A 104 -4.91 5.92 -9.96
CA CYS A 104 -5.91 5.10 -10.67
C CYS A 104 -5.34 4.20 -11.77
N LYS A 105 -4.14 4.48 -12.27
CA LYS A 105 -3.46 3.61 -13.24
C LYS A 105 -2.57 2.57 -12.58
N VAL A 106 -2.05 2.86 -11.40
CA VAL A 106 -1.07 2.03 -10.70
C VAL A 106 -1.74 1.07 -9.71
N ILE A 107 -2.72 1.57 -8.94
CA ILE A 107 -3.41 0.78 -7.89
C ILE A 107 -4.16 -0.45 -8.42
N PRO A 108 -4.89 -0.43 -9.57
CA PRO A 108 -5.63 -1.60 -10.04
C PRO A 108 -4.76 -2.84 -10.30
N ALA A 109 -3.46 -2.64 -10.46
CA ALA A 109 -2.53 -3.73 -10.65
C ALA A 109 -2.11 -4.42 -9.33
N GLN A 110 -2.49 -3.85 -8.18
CA GLN A 110 -2.09 -4.37 -6.87
C GLN A 110 -3.32 -4.84 -6.09
N ARG A 111 -3.30 -6.10 -5.67
CA ARG A 111 -4.20 -6.58 -4.62
C ARG A 111 -3.69 -6.04 -3.29
N ILE A 112 -4.60 -5.60 -2.42
CA ILE A 112 -4.26 -5.05 -1.11
C ILE A 112 -5.06 -5.84 -0.07
N PRO A 113 -4.41 -6.77 0.64
CA PRO A 113 -5.07 -7.55 1.66
C PRO A 113 -5.41 -6.69 2.88
N LEU A 114 -6.59 -6.92 3.44
CA LEU A 114 -6.98 -6.42 4.75
C LEU A 114 -6.69 -7.50 5.78
N VAL A 115 -5.85 -7.18 6.75
CA VAL A 115 -5.42 -8.14 7.77
C VAL A 115 -5.68 -7.60 9.17
N SER A 116 -5.76 -8.51 10.12
CA SER A 116 -5.69 -8.17 11.54
C SER A 116 -4.57 -8.98 12.19
N ALA A 117 -3.50 -8.33 12.58
CA ALA A 117 -2.42 -8.97 13.32
C ALA A 117 -2.88 -9.46 14.71
N LYS A 118 -4.00 -8.95 15.22
CA LYS A 118 -4.58 -9.35 16.49
C LYS A 118 -5.36 -10.66 16.39
N THR A 119 -6.14 -10.82 15.31
CA THR A 119 -7.02 -12.00 15.13
C THR A 119 -6.44 -13.06 14.20
N GLY A 120 -5.45 -12.72 13.37
CA GLY A 120 -4.91 -13.56 12.33
C GLY A 120 -5.71 -13.55 11.03
N GLU A 121 -6.79 -12.78 10.95
CA GLU A 121 -7.61 -12.67 9.75
C GLU A 121 -6.83 -12.07 8.58
N GLY A 122 -7.04 -12.59 7.37
CA GLY A 122 -6.47 -12.08 6.12
C GLY A 122 -5.01 -12.49 5.87
N PHE A 123 -4.36 -13.21 6.78
CA PHE A 123 -2.96 -13.63 6.61
C PHE A 123 -2.77 -14.67 5.50
N ASP A 124 -3.78 -15.50 5.23
CA ASP A 124 -3.72 -16.48 4.13
C ASP A 124 -3.61 -15.79 2.77
N GLU A 125 -4.36 -14.70 2.57
CA GLU A 125 -4.27 -13.89 1.37
C GLU A 125 -2.90 -13.21 1.25
N LEU A 126 -2.41 -12.62 2.34
CA LEU A 126 -1.07 -12.01 2.38
C LEU A 126 0.02 -13.03 2.06
N LEU A 127 -0.06 -14.22 2.64
CA LEU A 127 0.91 -15.29 2.40
C LEU A 127 0.91 -15.73 0.93
N THR A 128 -0.27 -15.89 0.34
CA THR A 128 -0.41 -16.19 -1.08
C THR A 128 0.27 -15.15 -1.96
N MET A 129 0.05 -13.86 -1.67
CA MET A 129 0.67 -12.76 -2.41
C MET A 129 2.20 -12.74 -2.25
N LEU A 130 2.72 -13.06 -1.06
CA LEU A 130 4.16 -13.17 -0.83
C LEU A 130 4.78 -14.28 -1.69
N TYR A 131 4.12 -15.42 -1.81
CA TYR A 131 4.57 -16.50 -2.68
C TYR A 131 4.53 -16.09 -4.16
N GLU A 132 3.47 -15.43 -4.61
CA GLU A 132 3.36 -14.95 -5.99
C GLU A 132 4.48 -13.98 -6.36
N VAL A 133 4.76 -13.00 -5.48
CA VAL A 133 5.86 -12.04 -5.71
C VAL A 133 7.20 -12.74 -5.80
N LYS A 134 7.45 -13.74 -4.95
CA LYS A 134 8.70 -14.51 -4.99
C LYS A 134 8.81 -15.40 -6.23
N CYS A 135 7.73 -16.07 -6.62
CA CYS A 135 7.74 -16.90 -7.83
C CYS A 135 7.96 -16.05 -9.09
N ALA A 136 7.31 -14.89 -9.19
CA ALA A 136 7.50 -13.98 -10.33
C ALA A 136 8.95 -13.46 -10.47
N CYS A 137 9.68 -13.34 -9.36
CA CYS A 137 11.10 -12.95 -9.38
C CYS A 137 12.01 -14.11 -9.84
N GLY A 138 11.59 -15.37 -9.68
CA GLY A 138 12.35 -16.55 -10.10
C GLY A 138 12.30 -16.83 -11.59
N ASP A 139 11.27 -16.39 -12.29
CA ASP A 139 11.09 -16.65 -13.72
C ASP A 139 11.84 -15.64 -14.63
N LEU A 140 12.52 -14.66 -14.06
CA LEU A 140 13.28 -13.61 -14.78
C LEU A 140 14.80 -13.82 -14.74
N THR A 141 15.28 -14.92 -14.20
CA THR A 141 16.70 -15.34 -14.20
C THR A 141 16.93 -16.52 -15.11
#